data_b3640ebcbbecaf27b8fc7ca9ab7f91a9
#
_entry.id   b3640ebcbbecaf27b8fc7ca9ab7f91a9
#
_cell.length_a   1.000
_cell.length_b   1.000
_cell.length_c   1.000
_cell.angle_alpha   90.00
_cell.angle_beta   90.00
_cell.angle_gamma   90.00
#
_symmetry.space_group_name_H-M   'P 1'
#
loop_
_entity.id
_entity.type
_entity.pdbx_description
1 polymer ?
#
loop_
_entity_poly.entity_id
_entity_poly.type
_entity_poly.pdbx_seq_one_letter_code
_entity_poly.pdbx_strand_id
1 'polypeptide(L)'
;PKPASNLPAFTVGKPYVPTAAKEAADFVAKIAEFAATNPASAVAEEEPAPQAEAQPEPEPAPEPAKGYTPVVLAITGTNGKTTVTALTGQLIERGGKSVAVAGNIGPTLLDTLSAHLDAGTLPEAWVIELSSFQLDGVQGFEPAAATVLNLTQDHLDWHGDMPAYAQAKSRIFGKTALMVLNRDDPAVMAMLATAGQEPVKPVEEVVNARGARRAPARPKAQRVQVRPHVTFGASMPQRPGDYGIERVNGMSWLVRAHEADETQKRKRGQVVEEEIFVQRLMPADALRIRGRHNAMNALAALALANAADCPLGPMLYGLREYRGEPHRVEPVALIDDVEYFDDSKGTNVGATVAALGGLGEDRRVVVILGGEGKGQDFEPLALPVRQYARAVVLIGRDAPLIEAALAATGVTLMHAGSMHEAVQLAARRAHPGDAVLLSPACASFDMFKNYPHRAAVFREAVQALEDEPRDFGEPDSTEGPAS
;
A
#
# COMPACT_ATOMS: atom_id res chain seq x y z
N PRO A 1 28.77 20.49 -58.73
CA PRO A 1 29.38 20.68 -57.41
C PRO A 1 28.34 20.50 -56.35
N LYS A 2 28.50 19.46 -55.52
CA LYS A 2 27.71 19.22 -54.34
C LYS A 2 28.25 20.05 -53.18
N PRO A 3 27.44 20.60 -52.27
CA PRO A 3 27.92 21.00 -50.97
C PRO A 3 27.80 19.84 -49.97
N ALA A 4 28.84 19.68 -49.16
CA ALA A 4 28.98 18.71 -48.09
C ALA A 4 27.99 18.99 -46.94
N SER A 5 27.35 17.93 -46.41
CA SER A 5 26.56 17.97 -45.21
C SER A 5 27.48 17.74 -43.98
N ASN A 6 27.65 18.78 -43.17
CA ASN A 6 28.23 18.66 -41.83
C ASN A 6 27.10 18.27 -40.87
N LEU A 7 27.08 17.00 -40.47
CA LEU A 7 26.37 16.55 -39.28
C LEU A 7 27.38 16.47 -38.12
N PRO A 8 27.09 17.01 -36.94
CA PRO A 8 27.95 16.87 -35.77
C PRO A 8 27.91 15.43 -35.28
N ALA A 9 29.09 14.88 -34.96
CA ALA A 9 29.27 13.57 -34.40
C ALA A 9 28.59 13.50 -33.03
N PHE A 10 27.71 12.49 -32.84
CA PHE A 10 27.17 12.12 -31.54
C PHE A 10 28.32 11.59 -30.69
N THR A 11 28.70 12.33 -29.64
CA THR A 11 29.51 11.81 -28.54
C THR A 11 28.61 10.90 -27.69
N VAL A 12 28.90 9.62 -27.70
CA VAL A 12 28.30 8.64 -26.80
C VAL A 12 28.64 9.06 -25.36
N GLY A 13 27.66 9.53 -24.61
CA GLY A 13 27.79 9.85 -23.21
C GLY A 13 28.18 8.60 -22.41
N LYS A 14 29.10 8.76 -21.45
CA LYS A 14 29.46 7.70 -20.51
C LYS A 14 28.20 7.16 -19.80
N PRO A 15 28.08 5.85 -19.56
CA PRO A 15 26.94 5.30 -18.86
C PRO A 15 26.79 5.93 -17.46
N TYR A 16 25.56 6.29 -17.13
CA TYR A 16 25.20 6.82 -15.81
C TYR A 16 25.37 5.68 -14.76
N VAL A 17 26.24 5.91 -13.77
CA VAL A 17 26.39 5.02 -12.61
C VAL A 17 25.62 5.68 -11.47
N PRO A 18 24.64 4.99 -10.85
CA PRO A 18 23.88 5.52 -9.70
C PRO A 18 24.82 5.94 -8.57
N THR A 19 24.52 7.01 -7.87
CA THR A 19 25.34 7.60 -6.79
C THR A 19 25.72 6.60 -5.71
N ALA A 20 24.79 5.70 -5.33
CA ALA A 20 25.05 4.64 -4.35
C ALA A 20 26.09 3.61 -4.82
N ALA A 21 26.11 3.28 -6.12
CA ALA A 21 27.13 2.37 -6.67
C ALA A 21 28.53 3.04 -6.72
N LYS A 22 28.57 4.36 -6.91
CA LYS A 22 29.80 5.12 -6.89
C LYS A 22 30.34 5.25 -5.46
N GLU A 23 29.49 5.52 -4.48
CA GLU A 23 29.85 5.58 -3.06
C GLU A 23 30.36 4.24 -2.55
N ALA A 24 29.74 3.13 -2.95
CA ALA A 24 30.23 1.79 -2.63
C ALA A 24 31.60 1.48 -3.29
N ALA A 25 31.79 1.89 -4.54
CA ALA A 25 33.09 1.74 -5.22
C ALA A 25 34.19 2.59 -4.57
N ASP A 26 33.88 3.83 -4.17
CA ASP A 26 34.82 4.73 -3.47
C ASP A 26 35.15 4.20 -2.08
N PHE A 27 34.21 3.55 -1.39
CA PHE A 27 34.44 2.89 -0.10
C PHE A 27 35.38 1.68 -0.23
N VAL A 28 35.16 0.82 -1.24
CA VAL A 28 36.04 -0.33 -1.53
C VAL A 28 37.45 0.14 -1.92
N ALA A 29 37.56 1.22 -2.72
CA ALA A 29 38.83 1.79 -3.08
C ALA A 29 39.62 2.32 -1.86
N LYS A 30 38.96 2.96 -0.91
CA LYS A 30 39.56 3.42 0.35
C LYS A 30 40.07 2.26 1.23
N ILE A 31 39.32 1.15 1.29
CA ILE A 31 39.76 -0.06 2.01
C ILE A 31 40.98 -0.66 1.33
N ALA A 32 41.03 -0.70 0.01
CA ALA A 32 42.19 -1.20 -0.73
C ALA A 32 43.41 -0.31 -0.56
N GLU A 33 43.24 1.01 -0.53
CA GLU A 33 44.31 1.98 -0.28
C GLU A 33 44.85 1.90 1.16
N PHE A 34 43.98 1.71 2.16
CA PHE A 34 44.37 1.48 3.55
C PHE A 34 45.14 0.16 3.72
N ALA A 35 44.76 -0.90 3.02
CA ALA A 35 45.47 -2.18 3.01
C ALA A 35 46.84 -2.07 2.32
N ALA A 36 46.97 -1.23 1.28
CA ALA A 36 48.24 -1.00 0.58
C ALA A 36 49.20 -0.10 1.32
N THR A 37 48.71 0.80 2.18
CA THR A 37 49.53 1.74 2.96
C THR A 37 49.99 1.20 4.31
N ASN A 38 49.50 0.01 4.74
CA ASN A 38 49.99 -0.71 5.92
C ASN A 38 50.56 -2.08 5.51
N PRO A 39 51.72 -2.16 4.88
CA PRO A 39 52.41 -3.42 4.73
C PRO A 39 52.88 -3.87 6.10
N ALA A 40 52.33 -5.00 6.59
CA ALA A 40 52.92 -5.66 7.76
C ALA A 40 54.36 -5.99 7.47
N SER A 41 55.26 -5.21 8.07
CA SER A 41 56.69 -5.29 7.90
C SER A 41 57.27 -6.26 8.92
N ALA A 42 58.21 -7.00 8.43
CA ALA A 42 59.29 -7.64 9.14
C ALA A 42 59.18 -9.13 9.47
N VAL A 43 59.89 -9.83 8.64
CA VAL A 43 60.51 -11.13 8.94
C VAL A 43 61.34 -10.97 10.23
N ALA A 44 60.98 -11.72 11.27
CA ALA A 44 61.82 -11.94 12.45
C ALA A 44 62.05 -13.44 12.57
N GLU A 45 63.31 -13.76 12.88
CA GLU A 45 63.96 -15.07 12.98
C GLU A 45 63.18 -16.11 13.79
N GLU A 46 63.20 -17.37 13.34
CA GLU A 46 62.67 -18.53 14.02
C GLU A 46 63.37 -18.75 15.39
N GLU A 47 62.61 -18.58 16.47
CA GLU A 47 62.86 -19.26 17.74
C GLU A 47 61.92 -20.43 17.90
N PRO A 48 62.30 -21.54 18.56
CA PRO A 48 61.52 -22.77 18.58
C PRO A 48 60.21 -22.58 19.35
N ALA A 49 59.10 -23.03 18.73
CA ALA A 49 57.75 -22.90 19.19
C ALA A 49 57.52 -23.41 20.61
N PRO A 50 56.90 -22.61 21.50
CA PRO A 50 56.25 -23.15 22.69
C PRO A 50 54.99 -23.90 22.26
N GLN A 51 54.74 -25.04 22.93
CA GLN A 51 53.58 -25.87 22.70
C GLN A 51 52.32 -25.04 22.73
N ALA A 52 51.48 -25.18 21.68
CA ALA A 52 50.21 -24.51 21.54
C ALA A 52 49.31 -24.89 22.72
N GLU A 53 49.08 -23.96 23.62
CA GLU A 53 47.91 -23.99 24.47
C GLU A 53 46.68 -23.95 23.54
N ALA A 54 45.80 -24.94 23.70
CA ALA A 54 44.56 -25.02 22.95
C ALA A 54 43.77 -23.69 23.13
N GLN A 55 43.62 -22.94 22.04
CA GLN A 55 42.71 -21.81 22.03
C GLN A 55 41.32 -22.34 22.45
N PRO A 56 40.63 -21.68 23.39
CA PRO A 56 39.26 -22.08 23.70
C PRO A 56 38.45 -22.03 22.40
N GLU A 57 37.77 -23.12 22.10
CA GLU A 57 36.81 -23.15 20.98
C GLU A 57 35.92 -21.90 21.12
N PRO A 58 35.63 -21.18 20.00
CA PRO A 58 34.73 -20.04 20.06
C PRO A 58 33.43 -20.52 20.70
N GLU A 59 33.00 -19.84 21.78
CA GLU A 59 31.73 -20.12 22.41
C GLU A 59 30.66 -20.19 21.30
N PRO A 60 29.85 -21.26 21.25
CA PRO A 60 28.79 -21.36 20.26
C PRO A 60 27.93 -20.11 20.39
N ALA A 61 27.65 -19.44 19.26
CA ALA A 61 26.76 -18.30 19.23
C ALA A 61 25.50 -18.66 20.03
N PRO A 62 25.01 -17.76 20.91
CA PRO A 62 23.85 -18.07 21.76
C PRO A 62 22.74 -18.61 20.88
N GLU A 63 22.30 -19.85 21.14
CA GLU A 63 21.16 -20.43 20.46
C GLU A 63 20.01 -19.43 20.58
N PRO A 64 19.26 -19.12 19.48
CA PRO A 64 18.12 -18.23 19.55
C PRO A 64 17.21 -18.74 20.67
N ALA A 65 16.80 -17.84 21.54
CA ALA A 65 16.06 -18.18 22.75
C ALA A 65 14.91 -19.13 22.36
N LYS A 66 15.01 -20.40 22.80
CA LYS A 66 13.98 -21.41 22.56
C LYS A 66 12.72 -20.91 23.22
N GLY A 67 11.75 -20.40 22.42
CA GLY A 67 10.44 -20.02 22.92
C GLY A 67 9.82 -18.73 22.37
N TYR A 68 10.56 -17.87 21.68
CA TYR A 68 9.92 -16.67 21.09
C TYR A 68 9.30 -16.99 19.73
N THR A 69 7.96 -17.02 19.66
CA THR A 69 7.18 -17.28 18.45
C THR A 69 6.09 -16.22 18.33
N PRO A 70 6.41 -15.02 17.81
CA PRO A 70 5.43 -13.97 17.66
C PRO A 70 4.43 -14.30 16.55
N VAL A 71 3.24 -13.71 16.65
CA VAL A 71 2.28 -13.70 15.53
C VAL A 71 2.77 -12.70 14.51
N VAL A 72 3.04 -13.13 13.28
CA VAL A 72 3.44 -12.25 12.18
C VAL A 72 2.26 -12.05 11.23
N LEU A 73 1.85 -10.80 11.06
CA LEU A 73 0.80 -10.37 10.12
C LEU A 73 1.42 -9.53 9.02
N ALA A 74 1.18 -9.89 7.77
CA ALA A 74 1.83 -9.26 6.63
C ALA A 74 0.83 -8.57 5.69
N ILE A 75 1.15 -7.35 5.27
CA ILE A 75 0.26 -6.51 4.47
C ILE A 75 0.99 -6.01 3.23
N THR A 76 0.40 -6.24 2.06
CA THR A 76 0.80 -5.62 0.80
C THR A 76 -0.43 -5.21 -0.02
N GLY A 77 -0.20 -4.62 -1.18
CA GLY A 77 -1.23 -4.13 -2.11
C GLY A 77 -0.67 -2.95 -2.90
N THR A 78 -1.38 -2.45 -3.87
CA THR A 78 -0.99 -1.20 -4.51
C THR A 78 -1.31 -0.04 -3.58
N ASN A 79 -2.53 0.03 -3.06
CA ASN A 79 -3.03 1.10 -2.21
C ASN A 79 -3.52 0.58 -0.85
N GLY A 80 -3.58 1.46 0.17
CA GLY A 80 -4.13 1.15 1.49
C GLY A 80 -3.15 0.49 2.47
N LYS A 81 -1.97 0.06 2.04
CA LYS A 81 -0.99 -0.67 2.87
C LYS A 81 -0.76 -0.01 4.24
N THR A 82 -0.29 1.22 4.27
CA THR A 82 0.07 1.93 5.50
C THR A 82 -1.14 2.09 6.43
N THR A 83 -2.30 2.44 5.87
CA THR A 83 -3.56 2.55 6.63
C THR A 83 -3.93 1.23 7.30
N VAL A 84 -3.91 0.12 6.55
CA VAL A 84 -4.24 -1.21 7.11
C VAL A 84 -3.18 -1.65 8.11
N THR A 85 -1.91 -1.37 7.85
CA THR A 85 -0.80 -1.72 8.75
C THR A 85 -0.91 -0.99 10.10
N ALA A 86 -1.06 0.33 10.08
CA ALA A 86 -1.22 1.13 11.28
C ALA A 86 -2.52 0.78 12.03
N LEU A 87 -3.62 0.64 11.29
CA LEU A 87 -4.90 0.26 11.89
C LEU A 87 -4.83 -1.13 12.53
N THR A 88 -4.26 -2.13 11.86
CA THR A 88 -4.07 -3.49 12.42
C THR A 88 -3.24 -3.44 13.69
N GLY A 89 -2.14 -2.68 13.71
CA GLY A 89 -1.33 -2.46 14.91
C GLY A 89 -2.16 -1.89 16.06
N GLN A 90 -2.91 -0.83 15.81
CA GLN A 90 -3.80 -0.24 16.82
C GLN A 90 -4.87 -1.22 17.34
N LEU A 91 -5.46 -2.06 16.46
CA LEU A 91 -6.46 -3.04 16.88
C LEU A 91 -5.85 -4.13 17.77
N ILE A 92 -4.63 -4.57 17.49
CA ILE A 92 -3.91 -5.56 18.30
C ILE A 92 -3.56 -4.98 19.67
N GLU A 93 -3.06 -3.75 19.71
CA GLU A 93 -2.76 -3.05 20.96
C GLU A 93 -4.03 -2.89 21.82
N ARG A 94 -5.15 -2.46 21.22
CA ARG A 94 -6.45 -2.39 21.90
C ARG A 94 -6.96 -3.76 22.33
N GLY A 95 -6.59 -4.83 21.59
CA GLY A 95 -6.84 -6.22 21.95
C GLY A 95 -6.04 -6.72 23.15
N GLY A 96 -5.13 -5.89 23.69
CA GLY A 96 -4.33 -6.18 24.89
C GLY A 96 -3.03 -6.92 24.63
N LYS A 97 -2.56 -6.97 23.36
CA LYS A 97 -1.26 -7.58 23.01
C LYS A 97 -0.21 -6.53 22.72
N SER A 98 1.03 -6.80 23.10
CA SER A 98 2.16 -5.99 22.67
C SER A 98 2.41 -6.19 21.17
N VAL A 99 2.58 -5.09 20.43
CA VAL A 99 2.70 -5.10 18.98
C VAL A 99 3.82 -4.19 18.51
N ALA A 100 4.55 -4.62 17.47
CA ALA A 100 5.45 -3.78 16.72
C ALA A 100 4.97 -3.66 15.27
N VAL A 101 5.03 -2.45 14.74
CA VAL A 101 4.67 -2.12 13.36
C VAL A 101 5.92 -1.69 12.63
N ALA A 102 6.23 -2.33 11.48
CA ALA A 102 7.47 -2.09 10.76
C ALA A 102 7.37 -2.47 9.27
N GLY A 103 8.47 -2.31 8.53
CA GLY A 103 8.62 -2.80 7.16
C GLY A 103 8.88 -1.70 6.13
N ASN A 104 8.04 -1.59 5.12
CA ASN A 104 8.13 -0.55 4.06
C ASN A 104 7.72 0.85 4.56
N ILE A 105 7.59 1.02 5.84
CA ILE A 105 7.35 2.27 6.57
C ILE A 105 8.46 2.47 7.57
N GLY A 106 8.75 3.71 7.94
CA GLY A 106 9.73 3.98 9.00
C GLY A 106 9.12 3.78 10.40
N PRO A 107 9.87 3.26 11.38
CA PRO A 107 11.22 2.72 11.24
C PRO A 107 11.29 1.39 10.48
N THR A 108 12.50 1.01 9.99
CA THR A 108 12.68 -0.25 9.26
C THR A 108 12.49 -1.48 10.17
N LEU A 109 12.21 -2.63 9.58
CA LEU A 109 12.04 -3.88 10.36
C LEU A 109 13.27 -4.19 11.21
N LEU A 110 14.48 -4.02 10.66
CA LEU A 110 15.72 -4.32 11.39
C LEU A 110 15.97 -3.34 12.53
N ASP A 111 15.76 -2.04 12.30
CA ASP A 111 15.91 -1.03 13.35
C ASP A 111 14.91 -1.27 14.50
N THR A 112 13.65 -1.60 14.16
CA THR A 112 12.62 -1.91 15.14
C THR A 112 12.98 -3.17 15.94
N LEU A 113 13.45 -4.23 15.27
CA LEU A 113 13.86 -5.46 15.93
C LEU A 113 15.06 -5.22 16.85
N SER A 114 16.09 -4.49 16.40
CA SER A 114 17.24 -4.14 17.23
C SER A 114 16.81 -3.38 18.49
N ALA A 115 15.96 -2.37 18.34
CA ALA A 115 15.47 -1.60 19.49
C ALA A 115 14.72 -2.47 20.51
N HIS A 116 13.90 -3.42 20.04
CA HIS A 116 13.20 -4.36 20.93
C HIS A 116 14.12 -5.36 21.62
N LEU A 117 15.16 -5.83 20.92
CA LEU A 117 16.19 -6.71 21.49
C LEU A 117 16.98 -5.99 22.56
N ASP A 118 17.45 -4.77 22.29
CA ASP A 118 18.21 -3.95 23.23
C ASP A 118 17.42 -3.58 24.47
N ALA A 119 16.11 -3.34 24.31
CA ALA A 119 15.20 -3.02 25.41
C ALA A 119 14.65 -4.26 26.14
N GLY A 120 14.85 -5.47 25.63
CA GLY A 120 14.26 -6.70 26.19
C GLY A 120 12.72 -6.74 26.10
N THR A 121 12.13 -6.05 25.09
CA THR A 121 10.67 -5.86 24.96
C THR A 121 10.12 -6.46 23.67
N LEU A 122 10.53 -7.69 23.33
CA LEU A 122 10.05 -8.37 22.13
C LEU A 122 8.51 -8.48 22.13
N PRO A 123 7.83 -8.03 21.04
CA PRO A 123 6.37 -7.96 21.01
C PRO A 123 5.74 -9.33 20.75
N GLU A 124 4.50 -9.53 21.21
CA GLU A 124 3.71 -10.73 20.93
C GLU A 124 3.26 -10.81 19.47
N ALA A 125 3.11 -9.65 18.79
CA ALA A 125 2.70 -9.58 17.40
C ALA A 125 3.56 -8.59 16.59
N TRP A 126 3.85 -8.97 15.35
CA TRP A 126 4.45 -8.10 14.35
C TRP A 126 3.46 -7.82 13.23
N VAL A 127 3.27 -6.55 12.89
CA VAL A 127 2.48 -6.12 11.74
C VAL A 127 3.44 -5.51 10.72
N ILE A 128 3.62 -6.17 9.59
CA ILE A 128 4.67 -5.85 8.63
C ILE A 128 4.08 -5.38 7.32
N GLU A 129 4.37 -4.13 6.94
CA GLU A 129 4.10 -3.62 5.59
C GLU A 129 5.19 -4.06 4.62
N LEU A 130 4.83 -4.66 3.48
CA LEU A 130 5.78 -5.11 2.47
C LEU A 130 5.46 -4.52 1.09
N SER A 131 6.49 -3.97 0.44
CA SER A 131 6.43 -3.53 -0.96
C SER A 131 6.56 -4.71 -1.91
N SER A 132 6.23 -4.51 -3.19
CA SER A 132 6.47 -5.51 -4.23
C SER A 132 7.96 -5.77 -4.46
N PHE A 133 8.81 -4.75 -4.27
CA PHE A 133 10.27 -4.87 -4.38
C PHE A 133 10.85 -5.79 -3.31
N GLN A 134 10.42 -5.63 -2.06
CA GLN A 134 10.85 -6.50 -0.96
C GLN A 134 10.37 -7.94 -1.18
N LEU A 135 9.14 -8.12 -1.66
CA LEU A 135 8.55 -9.43 -1.91
C LEU A 135 9.16 -10.13 -3.13
N ASP A 136 9.73 -9.41 -4.09
CA ASP A 136 10.29 -10.00 -5.30
C ASP A 136 11.46 -10.95 -5.01
N GLY A 137 12.28 -10.63 -4.01
CA GLY A 137 13.41 -11.48 -3.57
C GLY A 137 13.13 -12.41 -2.38
N VAL A 138 11.93 -12.34 -1.78
CA VAL A 138 11.62 -13.07 -0.55
C VAL A 138 11.50 -14.58 -0.77
N GLN A 139 12.14 -15.36 0.12
CA GLN A 139 12.04 -16.82 0.18
C GLN A 139 11.79 -17.29 1.61
N GLY A 140 10.95 -18.31 1.79
CA GLY A 140 10.71 -18.93 3.10
C GLY A 140 9.97 -18.04 4.10
N PHE A 141 9.27 -16.99 3.64
CA PHE A 141 8.45 -16.14 4.49
C PHE A 141 7.10 -16.80 4.80
N GLU A 142 6.83 -17.06 6.07
CA GLU A 142 5.65 -17.81 6.52
C GLU A 142 4.93 -17.03 7.64
N PRO A 143 4.12 -15.99 7.32
CA PRO A 143 3.35 -15.26 8.33
C PRO A 143 2.15 -16.09 8.81
N ALA A 144 1.59 -15.75 9.97
CA ALA A 144 0.37 -16.36 10.49
C ALA A 144 -0.85 -16.01 9.61
N ALA A 145 -0.94 -14.74 9.19
CA ALA A 145 -1.92 -14.27 8.21
C ALA A 145 -1.31 -13.18 7.32
N ALA A 146 -1.81 -13.09 6.09
CA ALA A 146 -1.36 -12.06 5.15
C ALA A 146 -2.49 -11.57 4.25
N THR A 147 -2.33 -10.36 3.72
CA THR A 147 -3.27 -9.77 2.77
C THR A 147 -2.57 -9.11 1.58
N VAL A 148 -3.18 -9.25 0.41
CA VAL A 148 -3.00 -8.35 -0.74
C VAL A 148 -4.27 -7.53 -0.87
N LEU A 149 -4.21 -6.23 -0.59
CA LEU A 149 -5.40 -5.38 -0.48
C LEU A 149 -6.06 -5.11 -1.83
N ASN A 150 -5.26 -4.89 -2.85
CA ASN A 150 -5.68 -4.59 -4.22
C ASN A 150 -4.49 -4.60 -5.17
N LEU A 151 -4.78 -4.70 -6.47
CA LEU A 151 -3.80 -4.65 -7.57
C LEU A 151 -4.27 -3.66 -8.63
N THR A 152 -3.60 -2.52 -8.73
CA THR A 152 -3.75 -1.55 -9.81
C THR A 152 -2.39 -1.24 -10.42
N GLN A 153 -2.33 -0.64 -11.60
CA GLN A 153 -1.07 -0.32 -12.25
C GLN A 153 -0.17 0.53 -11.35
N ASP A 154 1.01 0.01 -11.07
CA ASP A 154 2.10 0.70 -10.39
C ASP A 154 3.39 -0.10 -10.58
N HIS A 155 4.54 0.57 -10.59
CA HIS A 155 5.87 -0.07 -10.66
C HIS A 155 6.07 -1.03 -11.85
N LEU A 156 5.40 -0.79 -13.00
CA LEU A 156 5.56 -1.61 -14.20
C LEU A 156 6.92 -1.39 -14.88
N ASP A 157 7.57 -0.26 -14.61
CA ASP A 157 8.96 0.01 -14.97
C ASP A 157 9.95 -1.00 -14.36
N TRP A 158 9.63 -1.54 -13.17
CA TRP A 158 10.42 -2.57 -12.49
C TRP A 158 9.97 -3.99 -12.84
N HIS A 159 8.66 -4.27 -12.73
CA HIS A 159 8.12 -5.63 -12.87
C HIS A 159 7.85 -6.04 -14.32
N GLY A 160 7.79 -5.07 -15.25
CA GLY A 160 7.50 -5.29 -16.65
C GLY A 160 6.01 -5.33 -16.97
N ASP A 161 5.24 -6.15 -16.27
CA ASP A 161 3.80 -6.28 -16.49
C ASP A 161 3.00 -6.57 -15.20
N MET A 162 1.66 -6.51 -15.30
CA MET A 162 0.77 -6.77 -14.17
C MET A 162 0.83 -8.21 -13.63
N PRO A 163 0.96 -9.27 -14.44
CA PRO A 163 1.17 -10.62 -13.95
C PRO A 163 2.42 -10.77 -13.09
N ALA A 164 3.56 -10.24 -13.49
CA ALA A 164 4.80 -10.28 -12.71
C ALA A 164 4.66 -9.48 -11.40
N TYR A 165 4.03 -8.31 -11.44
CA TYR A 165 3.71 -7.52 -10.26
C TYR A 165 2.82 -8.28 -9.27
N ALA A 166 1.76 -8.93 -9.76
CA ALA A 166 0.88 -9.78 -8.96
C ALA A 166 1.63 -10.98 -8.36
N GLN A 167 2.50 -11.63 -9.14
CA GLN A 167 3.32 -12.75 -8.69
C GLN A 167 4.29 -12.33 -7.59
N ALA A 168 4.95 -11.20 -7.71
CA ALA A 168 5.82 -10.67 -6.65
C ALA A 168 5.04 -10.50 -5.34
N LYS A 169 3.88 -9.85 -5.38
CA LYS A 169 3.03 -9.64 -4.20
C LYS A 169 2.45 -10.93 -3.61
N SER A 170 2.14 -11.93 -4.44
CA SER A 170 1.56 -13.20 -3.95
C SER A 170 2.50 -13.99 -3.03
N ARG A 171 3.82 -13.72 -3.09
CA ARG A 171 4.81 -14.35 -2.20
C ARG A 171 4.58 -14.03 -0.72
N ILE A 172 3.82 -12.96 -0.42
CA ILE A 172 3.47 -12.60 0.96
C ILE A 172 2.72 -13.70 1.71
N PHE A 173 2.01 -14.57 0.99
CA PHE A 173 1.21 -15.63 1.59
C PHE A 173 2.02 -16.83 2.04
N GLY A 174 3.29 -16.97 1.65
CA GLY A 174 4.07 -18.17 1.94
C GLY A 174 3.31 -19.45 1.56
N LYS A 175 3.51 -20.53 2.31
CA LYS A 175 2.84 -21.82 2.09
C LYS A 175 1.64 -22.06 3.02
N THR A 176 1.63 -21.45 4.21
CA THR A 176 0.74 -21.84 5.31
C THR A 176 -0.14 -20.71 5.83
N ALA A 177 0.17 -19.44 5.53
CA ALA A 177 -0.57 -18.30 6.05
C ALA A 177 -2.09 -18.37 5.78
N LEU A 178 -2.89 -17.91 6.74
CA LEU A 178 -4.28 -17.55 6.47
C LEU A 178 -4.30 -16.41 5.44
N MET A 179 -4.94 -16.64 4.30
CA MET A 179 -5.06 -15.62 3.25
C MET A 179 -6.27 -14.73 3.55
N VAL A 180 -6.04 -13.43 3.69
CA VAL A 180 -7.10 -12.41 3.81
C VAL A 180 -7.22 -11.72 2.45
N LEU A 181 -8.30 -11.98 1.71
CA LEU A 181 -8.42 -11.66 0.30
C LEU A 181 -9.52 -10.64 0.04
N ASN A 182 -9.23 -9.65 -0.79
CA ASN A 182 -10.23 -8.73 -1.30
C ASN A 182 -11.04 -9.42 -2.41
N ARG A 183 -12.33 -9.76 -2.14
CA ARG A 183 -13.18 -10.42 -3.13
C ARG A 183 -13.66 -9.52 -4.25
N ASP A 184 -13.54 -8.20 -4.10
CA ASP A 184 -13.91 -7.23 -5.14
C ASP A 184 -12.76 -7.02 -6.16
N ASP A 185 -11.58 -7.60 -5.91
CA ASP A 185 -10.43 -7.56 -6.83
C ASP A 185 -10.19 -8.96 -7.43
N PRO A 186 -10.54 -9.17 -8.71
CA PRO A 186 -10.37 -10.47 -9.36
C PRO A 186 -8.92 -10.96 -9.42
N ALA A 187 -7.95 -10.04 -9.52
CA ALA A 187 -6.54 -10.39 -9.57
C ALA A 187 -6.04 -10.90 -8.20
N VAL A 188 -6.55 -10.32 -7.11
CA VAL A 188 -6.29 -10.81 -5.74
C VAL A 188 -6.94 -12.18 -5.54
N MET A 189 -8.18 -12.37 -5.96
CA MET A 189 -8.88 -13.65 -5.84
C MET A 189 -8.21 -14.77 -6.66
N ALA A 190 -7.63 -14.45 -7.81
CA ALA A 190 -6.89 -15.41 -8.63
C ALA A 190 -5.66 -15.99 -7.90
N MET A 191 -5.09 -15.26 -6.92
CA MET A 191 -3.97 -15.75 -6.12
C MET A 191 -4.32 -16.97 -5.25
N LEU A 192 -5.59 -17.16 -4.90
CA LEU A 192 -6.04 -18.36 -4.17
C LEU A 192 -5.79 -19.65 -4.95
N ALA A 193 -5.94 -19.62 -6.28
CA ALA A 193 -5.74 -20.78 -7.13
C ALA A 193 -4.24 -21.12 -7.32
N THR A 194 -3.38 -20.11 -7.25
CA THR A 194 -1.92 -20.26 -7.48
C THR A 194 -1.14 -20.46 -6.18
N ALA A 195 -1.68 -20.03 -5.05
CA ALA A 195 -1.03 -20.14 -3.76
C ALA A 195 -0.97 -21.60 -3.30
N GLY A 196 0.23 -22.19 -3.30
CA GLY A 196 0.47 -23.58 -2.88
C GLY A 196 0.70 -24.55 -4.05
N GLN A 197 0.68 -24.11 -5.30
CA GLN A 197 1.20 -24.90 -6.40
C GLN A 197 2.72 -24.74 -6.43
N GLU A 198 3.44 -25.82 -6.10
CA GLU A 198 4.85 -25.88 -6.46
C GLU A 198 4.95 -25.81 -7.99
N PRO A 199 5.94 -25.08 -8.56
CA PRO A 199 6.14 -25.09 -10.00
C PRO A 199 6.29 -26.55 -10.44
N VAL A 200 5.39 -26.99 -11.31
CA VAL A 200 5.45 -28.34 -11.90
C VAL A 200 6.79 -28.43 -12.59
N LYS A 201 7.75 -29.13 -11.97
CA LYS A 201 9.01 -29.46 -12.64
C LYS A 201 8.65 -30.18 -13.92
N PRO A 202 9.24 -29.82 -15.08
CA PRO A 202 9.04 -30.57 -16.30
C PRO A 202 9.31 -32.06 -15.99
N VAL A 203 8.34 -32.92 -16.26
CA VAL A 203 8.54 -34.36 -16.10
C VAL A 203 9.60 -34.73 -17.10
N GLU A 204 10.85 -34.98 -16.65
CA GLU A 204 11.87 -35.58 -17.46
C GLU A 204 11.32 -36.95 -17.93
N GLU A 205 11.21 -37.12 -19.24
CA GLU A 205 10.83 -38.41 -19.84
C GLU A 205 11.86 -39.47 -19.38
N VAL A 206 11.46 -40.28 -18.42
CA VAL A 206 12.27 -41.44 -18.03
C VAL A 206 12.18 -42.47 -19.15
N VAL A 207 13.13 -42.42 -20.06
CA VAL A 207 13.33 -43.45 -21.08
C VAL A 207 13.95 -44.66 -20.39
N ASN A 208 13.13 -45.66 -20.14
CA ASN A 208 13.64 -46.92 -19.63
C ASN A 208 14.59 -47.60 -20.65
N ALA A 209 15.65 -48.22 -20.18
CA ALA A 209 16.73 -48.86 -20.96
C ALA A 209 16.26 -49.95 -21.98
N ARG A 210 14.98 -50.15 -22.20
CA ARG A 210 14.38 -51.08 -23.17
C ARG A 210 13.48 -50.41 -24.20
N GLY A 211 13.45 -49.10 -24.34
CA GLY A 211 12.77 -48.43 -25.45
C GLY A 211 11.24 -48.56 -25.49
N ALA A 212 10.58 -49.12 -24.49
CA ALA A 212 9.12 -49.27 -24.46
C ALA A 212 8.48 -48.04 -23.84
N ARG A 213 7.72 -47.28 -24.63
CA ARG A 213 6.87 -46.18 -24.16
C ARG A 213 5.72 -46.77 -23.31
N ARG A 214 5.84 -46.69 -22.01
CA ARG A 214 4.71 -46.97 -21.12
C ARG A 214 3.81 -45.74 -21.12
N ALA A 215 2.54 -45.90 -21.48
CA ALA A 215 1.57 -44.80 -21.38
C ALA A 215 1.59 -44.24 -19.96
N PRO A 216 1.66 -42.91 -19.80
CA PRO A 216 1.66 -42.28 -18.47
C PRO A 216 0.39 -42.71 -17.74
N ALA A 217 0.55 -43.22 -16.52
CA ALA A 217 -0.59 -43.50 -15.64
C ALA A 217 -1.40 -42.23 -15.52
N ARG A 218 -2.72 -42.31 -15.78
CA ARG A 218 -3.62 -41.16 -15.60
C ARG A 218 -3.38 -40.59 -14.22
N PRO A 219 -3.01 -39.29 -14.09
CA PRO A 219 -2.81 -38.66 -12.80
C PRO A 219 -4.12 -38.83 -12.02
N LYS A 220 -4.06 -39.47 -10.85
CA LYS A 220 -5.19 -39.42 -9.91
C LYS A 220 -5.49 -37.96 -9.70
N ALA A 221 -6.75 -37.53 -9.95
CA ALA A 221 -7.18 -36.16 -9.70
C ALA A 221 -6.81 -35.81 -8.25
N GLN A 222 -5.72 -35.06 -8.08
CA GLN A 222 -5.37 -34.48 -6.80
C GLN A 222 -6.52 -33.53 -6.44
N ARG A 223 -7.22 -33.83 -5.34
CA ARG A 223 -8.17 -32.87 -4.77
C ARG A 223 -7.37 -31.61 -4.48
N VAL A 224 -7.65 -30.54 -5.20
CA VAL A 224 -7.09 -29.22 -4.93
C VAL A 224 -7.50 -28.88 -3.49
N GLN A 225 -6.56 -28.91 -2.57
CA GLN A 225 -6.80 -28.54 -1.19
C GLN A 225 -6.81 -27.01 -1.17
N VAL A 226 -8.00 -26.42 -1.10
CA VAL A 226 -8.15 -24.97 -1.01
C VAL A 226 -7.52 -24.50 0.30
N ARG A 227 -6.61 -23.53 0.21
CA ARG A 227 -5.93 -22.96 1.38
C ARG A 227 -6.93 -22.29 2.33
N PRO A 228 -6.64 -22.28 3.65
CA PRO A 228 -7.40 -21.49 4.61
C PRO A 228 -7.43 -20.02 4.17
N HIS A 229 -8.62 -19.47 4.02
CA HIS A 229 -8.77 -18.08 3.63
C HIS A 229 -10.08 -17.49 4.15
N VAL A 230 -10.06 -16.19 4.36
CA VAL A 230 -11.23 -15.34 4.60
C VAL A 230 -11.23 -14.23 3.56
N THR A 231 -12.42 -13.75 3.21
CA THR A 231 -12.53 -12.64 2.27
C THR A 231 -13.11 -11.40 2.95
N PHE A 232 -12.75 -10.24 2.41
CA PHE A 232 -13.44 -8.98 2.71
C PHE A 232 -13.87 -8.32 1.41
N GLY A 233 -14.95 -7.53 1.47
CA GLY A 233 -15.50 -6.90 0.28
C GLY A 233 -16.58 -5.89 0.63
N ALA A 234 -16.95 -5.07 -0.37
CA ALA A 234 -17.98 -4.06 -0.23
C ALA A 234 -19.42 -4.60 -0.39
N SER A 235 -19.55 -5.89 -0.67
CA SER A 235 -20.81 -6.63 -0.72
C SER A 235 -20.98 -7.49 0.52
N MET A 236 -22.18 -8.10 0.66
CA MET A 236 -22.47 -9.05 1.73
C MET A 236 -21.49 -10.22 1.73
N PRO A 237 -21.05 -10.70 2.90
CA PRO A 237 -20.23 -11.90 3.00
C PRO A 237 -21.02 -13.13 2.57
N GLN A 238 -20.33 -14.13 2.00
CA GLN A 238 -20.94 -15.32 1.41
C GLN A 238 -20.60 -16.61 2.16
N ARG A 239 -19.57 -16.59 3.03
CA ARG A 239 -19.10 -17.77 3.76
C ARG A 239 -18.83 -17.41 5.21
N PRO A 240 -18.90 -18.36 6.13
CA PRO A 240 -18.47 -18.16 7.51
C PRO A 240 -17.02 -17.63 7.57
N GLY A 241 -16.78 -16.65 8.43
CA GLY A 241 -15.50 -15.98 8.59
C GLY A 241 -15.28 -14.78 7.67
N ASP A 242 -16.03 -14.64 6.57
CA ASP A 242 -15.92 -13.52 5.64
C ASP A 242 -16.49 -12.21 6.24
N TYR A 243 -15.90 -11.10 5.80
CA TYR A 243 -16.31 -9.75 6.17
C TYR A 243 -16.94 -9.02 4.99
N GLY A 244 -17.83 -8.06 5.27
CA GLY A 244 -18.51 -7.32 4.22
C GLY A 244 -19.17 -6.05 4.68
N ILE A 245 -19.90 -5.42 3.76
CA ILE A 245 -20.72 -4.24 3.99
C ILE A 245 -22.17 -4.59 3.68
N GLU A 246 -23.04 -4.37 4.64
CA GLU A 246 -24.48 -4.47 4.49
C GLU A 246 -25.08 -3.08 4.42
N ARG A 247 -25.99 -2.85 3.46
CA ARG A 247 -26.70 -1.58 3.33
C ARG A 247 -28.15 -1.73 3.80
N VAL A 248 -28.51 -1.02 4.87
CA VAL A 248 -29.85 -1.08 5.47
C VAL A 248 -30.36 0.33 5.69
N ASN A 249 -31.51 0.66 5.09
CA ASN A 249 -32.14 1.97 5.21
C ASN A 249 -31.21 3.16 4.90
N GLY A 250 -30.36 2.99 3.87
CA GLY A 250 -29.38 4.02 3.48
C GLY A 250 -28.08 4.02 4.30
N MET A 251 -28.03 3.31 5.42
CA MET A 251 -26.86 3.23 6.29
C MET A 251 -26.01 2.00 5.92
N SER A 252 -24.71 2.17 5.82
CA SER A 252 -23.73 1.09 5.59
C SER A 252 -23.22 0.54 6.92
N TRP A 253 -23.23 -0.79 7.07
CA TRP A 253 -22.76 -1.50 8.25
C TRP A 253 -21.57 -2.40 7.90
N LEU A 254 -20.52 -2.35 8.67
CA LEU A 254 -19.49 -3.38 8.67
C LEU A 254 -20.09 -4.65 9.26
N VAL A 255 -19.93 -5.77 8.56
CA VAL A 255 -20.54 -7.06 8.95
C VAL A 255 -19.53 -8.20 8.85
N ARG A 256 -19.78 -9.27 9.64
CA ARG A 256 -19.06 -10.54 9.59
C ARG A 256 -20.07 -11.69 9.51
N ALA A 257 -19.76 -12.68 8.68
CA ALA A 257 -20.51 -13.92 8.62
C ALA A 257 -20.00 -14.95 9.62
N HIS A 258 -20.91 -15.68 10.24
CA HIS A 258 -20.67 -16.82 11.12
C HIS A 258 -21.42 -18.04 10.62
N GLU A 259 -21.05 -19.23 11.06
CA GLU A 259 -21.88 -20.42 10.86
C GLU A 259 -23.22 -20.23 11.61
N ALA A 260 -24.33 -20.55 10.97
CA ALA A 260 -25.65 -20.40 11.59
C ALA A 260 -25.88 -21.42 12.72
N ASP A 261 -25.24 -22.57 12.66
CA ASP A 261 -25.32 -23.64 13.65
C ASP A 261 -23.93 -24.27 13.91
N GLU A 262 -23.25 -23.79 14.94
CA GLU A 262 -21.95 -24.31 15.39
C GLU A 262 -22.02 -25.75 15.97
N THR A 263 -23.23 -26.27 16.22
CA THR A 263 -23.43 -27.59 16.85
C THR A 263 -23.49 -28.73 15.82
N GLN A 264 -23.72 -28.45 14.55
CA GLN A 264 -23.77 -29.47 13.49
C GLN A 264 -22.38 -29.94 13.09
N LYS A 265 -22.01 -31.15 13.52
CA LYS A 265 -20.81 -31.83 13.04
C LYS A 265 -20.95 -32.14 11.54
N ARG A 266 -20.08 -31.59 10.71
CA ARG A 266 -20.01 -31.82 9.26
C ARG A 266 -19.94 -33.31 8.96
N LYS A 267 -20.96 -33.86 8.30
CA LYS A 267 -20.91 -35.20 7.72
C LYS A 267 -20.08 -35.15 6.42
N ARG A 268 -19.08 -36.02 6.34
CA ARG A 268 -18.15 -36.10 5.19
C ARG A 268 -18.92 -36.39 3.89
N GLY A 269 -19.04 -35.42 2.97
CA GLY A 269 -19.59 -35.63 1.63
C GLY A 269 -20.93 -34.95 1.31
N GLN A 270 -21.54 -34.23 2.23
CA GLN A 270 -22.75 -33.44 1.97
C GLN A 270 -22.38 -32.02 1.52
N VAL A 271 -22.83 -31.62 0.33
CA VAL A 271 -22.87 -30.20 -0.09
C VAL A 271 -24.12 -29.62 0.55
N VAL A 272 -23.97 -29.02 1.71
CA VAL A 272 -25.02 -28.23 2.35
C VAL A 272 -24.73 -26.79 1.95
N GLU A 273 -25.72 -26.06 1.44
CA GLU A 273 -25.65 -24.61 1.41
C GLU A 273 -25.40 -24.16 2.86
N GLU A 274 -24.22 -23.55 3.11
CA GLU A 274 -23.84 -23.10 4.43
C GLU A 274 -24.80 -21.94 4.78
N GLU A 275 -25.80 -22.20 5.63
CA GLU A 275 -26.58 -21.13 6.22
C GLU A 275 -25.64 -20.26 7.05
N ILE A 276 -25.52 -18.98 6.67
CA ILE A 276 -24.69 -18.01 7.37
C ILE A 276 -25.56 -17.11 8.25
N PHE A 277 -25.07 -16.83 9.44
CA PHE A 277 -25.57 -15.75 10.28
C PHE A 277 -24.70 -14.53 10.09
N VAL A 278 -25.29 -13.38 9.73
CA VAL A 278 -24.57 -12.13 9.52
C VAL A 278 -24.66 -11.24 10.75
N GLN A 279 -23.53 -11.03 11.40
CA GLN A 279 -23.38 -10.14 12.54
C GLN A 279 -23.05 -8.73 12.08
N ARG A 280 -23.87 -7.73 12.44
CA ARG A 280 -23.53 -6.32 12.29
C ARG A 280 -22.54 -5.92 13.37
N LEU A 281 -21.40 -5.38 12.95
CA LEU A 281 -20.29 -5.00 13.83
C LEU A 281 -20.42 -3.54 14.28
N MET A 282 -20.47 -2.62 13.33
CA MET A 282 -20.64 -1.19 13.56
C MET A 282 -21.08 -0.47 12.27
N PRO A 283 -21.73 0.72 12.36
CA PRO A 283 -21.96 1.57 11.20
C PRO A 283 -20.63 2.01 10.59
N ALA A 284 -20.53 2.03 9.24
CA ALA A 284 -19.35 2.52 8.54
C ALA A 284 -19.09 4.02 8.82
N ASP A 285 -20.16 4.81 9.02
CA ASP A 285 -20.08 6.24 9.33
C ASP A 285 -19.48 6.52 10.72
N ALA A 286 -19.40 5.50 11.59
CA ALA A 286 -18.70 5.62 12.87
C ALA A 286 -17.17 5.58 12.74
N LEU A 287 -16.63 5.25 11.55
CA LEU A 287 -15.22 5.40 11.23
C LEU A 287 -14.90 6.89 11.03
N ARG A 288 -13.77 7.35 11.58
CA ARG A 288 -13.29 8.71 11.32
C ARG A 288 -12.61 8.85 9.95
N ILE A 289 -12.05 7.76 9.44
CA ILE A 289 -11.53 7.68 8.08
C ILE A 289 -12.69 7.47 7.10
N ARG A 290 -12.86 8.41 6.18
CA ARG A 290 -14.01 8.48 5.29
C ARG A 290 -13.84 7.62 4.04
N GLY A 291 -14.98 7.24 3.45
CA GLY A 291 -15.08 6.58 2.16
C GLY A 291 -15.09 5.06 2.21
N ARG A 292 -15.70 4.49 1.18
CA ARG A 292 -15.89 3.03 1.03
C ARG A 292 -14.57 2.25 1.04
N HIS A 293 -13.51 2.81 0.44
CA HIS A 293 -12.19 2.20 0.44
C HIS A 293 -11.61 2.07 1.87
N ASN A 294 -11.88 3.03 2.76
CA ASN A 294 -11.44 2.97 4.14
C ASN A 294 -12.32 2.01 4.98
N ALA A 295 -13.60 1.87 4.67
CA ALA A 295 -14.42 0.79 5.22
C ALA A 295 -13.85 -0.60 4.85
N MET A 296 -13.39 -0.78 3.61
CA MET A 296 -12.69 -1.98 3.16
C MET A 296 -11.36 -2.20 3.89
N ASN A 297 -10.57 -1.15 4.08
CA ASN A 297 -9.33 -1.20 4.87
C ASN A 297 -9.60 -1.62 6.32
N ALA A 298 -10.70 -1.13 6.93
CA ALA A 298 -11.12 -1.51 8.27
C ALA A 298 -11.51 -3.00 8.36
N LEU A 299 -12.22 -3.53 7.34
CA LEU A 299 -12.56 -4.96 7.29
C LEU A 299 -11.30 -5.84 7.16
N ALA A 300 -10.32 -5.44 6.33
CA ALA A 300 -9.04 -6.14 6.21
C ALA A 300 -8.27 -6.16 7.53
N ALA A 301 -8.20 -5.01 8.22
CA ALA A 301 -7.55 -4.90 9.52
C ALA A 301 -8.23 -5.75 10.60
N LEU A 302 -9.58 -5.77 10.62
CA LEU A 302 -10.34 -6.66 11.51
C LEU A 302 -10.03 -8.14 11.26
N ALA A 303 -9.98 -8.56 9.99
CA ALA A 303 -9.68 -9.93 9.62
C ALA A 303 -8.26 -10.34 10.07
N LEU A 304 -7.28 -9.47 9.88
CA LEU A 304 -5.90 -9.70 10.33
C LEU A 304 -5.78 -9.74 11.86
N ALA A 305 -6.37 -8.77 12.57
CA ALA A 305 -6.32 -8.74 14.03
C ALA A 305 -7.10 -9.91 14.67
N ASN A 306 -8.18 -10.37 14.01
CA ASN A 306 -8.87 -11.60 14.42
C ASN A 306 -7.97 -12.85 14.26
N ALA A 307 -7.12 -12.90 13.24
CA ALA A 307 -6.14 -13.98 13.06
C ALA A 307 -5.04 -13.99 14.15
N ALA A 308 -4.89 -12.88 14.87
CA ALA A 308 -4.05 -12.78 16.07
C ALA A 308 -4.84 -13.01 17.37
N ASP A 309 -6.04 -13.59 17.31
CA ASP A 309 -6.92 -13.89 18.45
C ASP A 309 -7.26 -12.65 19.31
N CYS A 310 -7.40 -11.49 18.71
CA CYS A 310 -7.83 -10.28 19.40
C CYS A 310 -9.34 -10.27 19.63
N PRO A 311 -9.83 -9.88 20.82
CA PRO A 311 -11.25 -9.83 21.12
C PRO A 311 -11.97 -8.71 20.34
N LEU A 312 -13.17 -9.01 19.82
CA LEU A 312 -13.90 -8.13 18.91
C LEU A 312 -14.24 -6.75 19.50
N GLY A 313 -14.70 -6.71 20.75
CA GLY A 313 -15.14 -5.46 21.38
C GLY A 313 -14.08 -4.36 21.40
N PRO A 314 -12.87 -4.63 21.95
CA PRO A 314 -11.74 -3.69 21.90
C PRO A 314 -11.33 -3.30 20.49
N MET A 315 -11.36 -4.23 19.52
CA MET A 315 -11.06 -3.92 18.11
C MET A 315 -12.07 -2.91 17.53
N LEU A 316 -13.37 -3.08 17.76
CA LEU A 316 -14.40 -2.13 17.30
C LEU A 316 -14.26 -0.75 17.94
N TYR A 317 -13.81 -0.70 19.20
CA TYR A 317 -13.46 0.56 19.84
C TYR A 317 -12.26 1.22 19.18
N GLY A 318 -11.19 0.46 18.91
CA GLY A 318 -10.01 0.93 18.19
C GLY A 318 -10.34 1.49 16.80
N LEU A 319 -11.26 0.87 16.04
CA LEU A 319 -11.71 1.38 14.76
C LEU A 319 -12.33 2.78 14.84
N ARG A 320 -13.10 3.07 15.90
CA ARG A 320 -13.73 4.39 16.10
C ARG A 320 -12.72 5.48 16.48
N GLU A 321 -11.61 5.11 17.10
CA GLU A 321 -10.58 6.05 17.52
C GLU A 321 -9.58 6.37 16.42
N TYR A 322 -9.39 5.49 15.44
CA TYR A 322 -8.40 5.66 14.39
C TYR A 322 -8.70 6.89 13.52
N ARG A 323 -7.73 7.79 13.43
CA ARG A 323 -7.88 9.08 12.75
C ARG A 323 -7.34 9.12 11.34
N GLY A 324 -6.67 8.04 10.90
CA GLY A 324 -5.96 7.97 9.62
C GLY A 324 -4.48 8.33 9.75
N GLU A 325 -3.79 8.19 8.62
CA GLU A 325 -2.36 8.49 8.50
C GLU A 325 -2.16 9.85 7.83
N PRO A 326 -1.07 10.55 8.14
CA PRO A 326 -0.74 11.81 7.48
C PRO A 326 -0.71 11.68 5.95
N HIS A 327 -1.17 12.71 5.26
CA HIS A 327 -1.18 12.79 3.80
C HIS A 327 -2.05 11.75 3.08
N ARG A 328 -3.07 11.20 3.75
CA ARG A 328 -4.02 10.22 3.19
C ARG A 328 -5.46 10.67 3.43
N VAL A 329 -5.95 11.50 2.52
CA VAL A 329 -7.26 12.18 2.63
C VAL A 329 -7.39 12.84 4.01
N GLU A 330 -6.30 13.44 4.45
CA GLU A 330 -6.20 14.09 5.76
C GLU A 330 -6.90 15.45 5.71
N PRO A 331 -7.87 15.72 6.62
CA PRO A 331 -8.48 17.04 6.69
C PRO A 331 -7.47 18.08 7.15
N VAL A 332 -7.36 19.17 6.40
CA VAL A 332 -6.40 20.27 6.64
C VAL A 332 -7.09 21.48 7.28
N ALA A 333 -8.20 21.94 6.68
CA ALA A 333 -8.92 23.14 7.10
C ALA A 333 -10.39 23.08 6.67
N LEU A 334 -11.20 23.92 7.30
CA LEU A 334 -12.57 24.25 6.88
C LEU A 334 -12.64 25.76 6.68
N ILE A 335 -12.78 26.23 5.44
CA ILE A 335 -12.82 27.64 5.07
C ILE A 335 -14.10 27.88 4.27
N ASP A 336 -14.95 28.79 4.70
CA ASP A 336 -16.22 29.16 4.05
C ASP A 336 -17.12 27.94 3.74
N ASP A 337 -17.23 27.02 4.69
CA ASP A 337 -17.97 25.75 4.58
C ASP A 337 -17.43 24.82 3.45
N VAL A 338 -16.16 25.00 3.06
CA VAL A 338 -15.42 24.13 2.15
C VAL A 338 -14.33 23.41 2.94
N GLU A 339 -14.34 22.08 2.94
CA GLU A 339 -13.31 21.27 3.58
C GLU A 339 -12.13 21.03 2.63
N TYR A 340 -10.90 21.23 3.12
CA TYR A 340 -9.66 20.98 2.38
C TYR A 340 -8.99 19.69 2.86
N PHE A 341 -8.61 18.82 1.90
CA PHE A 341 -8.01 17.51 2.18
C PHE A 341 -6.67 17.35 1.51
N ASP A 342 -5.69 16.85 2.26
CA ASP A 342 -4.35 16.47 1.77
C ASP A 342 -4.28 14.95 1.55
N ASP A 343 -4.16 14.54 0.29
CA ASP A 343 -3.88 13.19 -0.15
C ASP A 343 -2.59 13.15 -1.00
N SER A 344 -1.57 13.90 -0.58
CA SER A 344 -0.29 13.99 -1.31
C SER A 344 0.40 12.65 -1.50
N LYS A 345 0.08 11.63 -0.71
CA LYS A 345 0.55 10.26 -0.87
C LYS A 345 -0.20 9.49 -1.97
N GLY A 346 -1.27 10.03 -2.54
CA GLY A 346 -1.99 9.51 -3.70
C GLY A 346 -1.19 9.70 -4.99
N THR A 347 -0.09 8.95 -5.16
CA THR A 347 0.88 9.09 -6.26
C THR A 347 0.59 8.22 -7.47
N ASN A 348 -0.57 7.58 -7.51
CA ASN A 348 -1.04 6.78 -8.62
C ASN A 348 -2.54 6.98 -8.87
N VAL A 349 -2.98 6.65 -10.07
CA VAL A 349 -4.37 6.81 -10.53
C VAL A 349 -5.36 6.09 -9.61
N GLY A 350 -5.06 4.87 -9.19
CA GLY A 350 -5.95 4.08 -8.32
C GLY A 350 -6.20 4.72 -6.95
N ALA A 351 -5.19 5.38 -6.36
CA ALA A 351 -5.34 6.11 -5.10
C ALA A 351 -6.30 7.29 -5.26
N THR A 352 -6.14 8.08 -6.32
CA THR A 352 -7.00 9.24 -6.58
C THR A 352 -8.44 8.83 -6.92
N VAL A 353 -8.63 7.74 -7.69
CA VAL A 353 -9.97 7.16 -7.93
C VAL A 353 -10.66 6.80 -6.62
N ALA A 354 -9.92 6.17 -5.69
CA ALA A 354 -10.45 5.80 -4.38
C ALA A 354 -10.78 7.02 -3.51
N ALA A 355 -9.91 8.05 -3.52
CA ALA A 355 -10.13 9.29 -2.76
C ALA A 355 -11.33 10.08 -3.29
N LEU A 356 -11.44 10.24 -4.62
CA LEU A 356 -12.60 10.88 -5.27
C LEU A 356 -13.89 10.14 -4.97
N GLY A 357 -13.91 8.81 -5.11
CA GLY A 357 -15.09 8.01 -4.77
C GLY A 357 -15.47 8.11 -3.30
N GLY A 358 -14.47 8.14 -2.41
CA GLY A 358 -14.69 8.21 -0.97
C GLY A 358 -15.28 9.53 -0.47
N LEU A 359 -14.81 10.66 -1.00
CA LEU A 359 -15.33 11.99 -0.65
C LEU A 359 -16.56 12.37 -1.47
N GLY A 360 -16.62 11.91 -2.72
CA GLY A 360 -17.63 12.32 -3.69
C GLY A 360 -19.01 11.70 -3.48
N GLU A 361 -19.14 10.65 -2.65
CA GLU A 361 -20.45 10.06 -2.32
C GLU A 361 -21.37 11.04 -1.59
N ASP A 362 -20.79 11.93 -0.76
CA ASP A 362 -21.53 12.84 0.10
C ASP A 362 -21.54 14.29 -0.41
N ARG A 363 -20.59 14.69 -1.27
CA ARG A 363 -20.39 16.08 -1.69
C ARG A 363 -19.70 16.18 -3.05
N ARG A 364 -19.68 17.37 -3.66
CA ARG A 364 -18.87 17.64 -4.83
C ARG A 364 -17.43 17.95 -4.45
N VAL A 365 -16.51 17.59 -5.32
CA VAL A 365 -15.06 17.73 -5.08
C VAL A 365 -14.44 18.62 -6.14
N VAL A 366 -13.67 19.63 -5.73
CA VAL A 366 -12.68 20.26 -6.60
C VAL A 366 -11.35 19.56 -6.38
N VAL A 367 -10.83 18.86 -7.40
CA VAL A 367 -9.64 18.04 -7.26
C VAL A 367 -8.44 18.69 -7.93
N ILE A 368 -7.29 18.65 -7.25
CA ILE A 368 -5.98 19.07 -7.78
C ILE A 368 -5.23 17.80 -8.20
N LEU A 369 -4.94 17.70 -9.51
CA LEU A 369 -4.29 16.57 -10.15
C LEU A 369 -2.98 17.00 -10.80
N GLY A 370 -1.99 16.08 -10.86
CA GLY A 370 -0.81 16.27 -11.68
C GLY A 370 0.51 16.11 -10.96
N GLY A 371 1.57 16.19 -11.74
CA GLY A 371 2.93 15.88 -11.38
C GLY A 371 3.60 14.98 -12.42
N GLU A 372 4.48 14.07 -11.99
CA GLU A 372 5.14 13.07 -12.82
C GLU A 372 4.38 11.73 -12.82
N GLY A 373 3.71 11.40 -13.91
CA GLY A 373 2.81 10.24 -14.04
C GLY A 373 3.52 8.89 -14.28
N LYS A 374 4.81 8.88 -14.60
CA LYS A 374 5.62 7.66 -14.83
C LYS A 374 5.00 6.69 -15.86
N GLY A 375 4.36 7.22 -16.88
CA GLY A 375 3.75 6.40 -17.93
C GLY A 375 2.44 5.71 -17.55
N GLN A 376 1.80 6.12 -16.45
CA GLN A 376 0.47 5.60 -16.08
C GLN A 376 -0.60 6.00 -17.11
N ASP A 377 -1.60 5.14 -17.23
CA ASP A 377 -2.83 5.44 -17.95
C ASP A 377 -3.78 6.24 -17.04
N PHE A 378 -4.20 7.44 -17.50
CA PHE A 378 -5.09 8.34 -16.77
C PHE A 378 -6.58 8.14 -17.11
N GLU A 379 -6.92 7.33 -18.11
CA GLU A 379 -8.30 7.07 -18.51
C GLU A 379 -9.22 6.62 -17.34
N PRO A 380 -8.76 5.81 -16.37
CA PRO A 380 -9.59 5.42 -15.23
C PRO A 380 -10.06 6.58 -14.34
N LEU A 381 -9.45 7.77 -14.42
CA LEU A 381 -9.92 8.97 -13.71
C LEU A 381 -11.20 9.57 -14.33
N ALA A 382 -11.47 9.32 -15.61
CA ALA A 382 -12.54 10.00 -16.33
C ALA A 382 -13.93 9.74 -15.69
N LEU A 383 -14.23 8.51 -15.33
CA LEU A 383 -15.52 8.17 -14.75
C LEU A 383 -15.72 8.79 -13.34
N PRO A 384 -14.81 8.65 -12.37
CA PRO A 384 -14.94 9.31 -11.06
C PRO A 384 -14.97 10.84 -11.14
N VAL A 385 -14.14 11.43 -12.02
CA VAL A 385 -14.14 12.89 -12.24
C VAL A 385 -15.51 13.35 -12.74
N ARG A 386 -16.06 12.71 -13.77
CA ARG A 386 -17.41 13.04 -14.28
C ARG A 386 -18.49 12.90 -13.21
N GLN A 387 -18.35 11.90 -12.35
CA GLN A 387 -19.38 11.58 -11.36
C GLN A 387 -19.32 12.50 -10.13
N TYR A 388 -18.13 12.82 -9.65
CA TYR A 388 -17.93 13.44 -8.34
C TYR A 388 -17.30 14.84 -8.41
N ALA A 389 -16.48 15.13 -9.42
CA ALA A 389 -15.80 16.41 -9.47
C ALA A 389 -16.73 17.58 -9.90
N ARG A 390 -16.56 18.71 -9.25
CA ARG A 390 -17.08 20.00 -9.72
C ARG A 390 -16.16 20.64 -10.74
N ALA A 391 -14.84 20.55 -10.47
CA ALA A 391 -13.78 21.04 -11.34
C ALA A 391 -12.49 20.29 -11.06
N VAL A 392 -11.56 20.36 -11.98
CA VAL A 392 -10.20 19.82 -11.86
C VAL A 392 -9.19 20.94 -12.07
N VAL A 393 -8.20 21.03 -11.19
CA VAL A 393 -7.05 21.92 -11.34
C VAL A 393 -5.84 21.07 -11.66
N LEU A 394 -5.18 21.32 -12.76
CA LEU A 394 -4.06 20.58 -13.30
C LEU A 394 -2.74 21.29 -12.99
N ILE A 395 -1.77 20.55 -12.45
CA ILE A 395 -0.43 21.03 -12.14
C ILE A 395 0.63 20.08 -12.69
N GLY A 396 1.86 20.58 -12.85
CA GLY A 396 3.03 19.74 -13.13
C GLY A 396 3.14 19.26 -14.57
N ARG A 397 4.16 18.41 -14.77
CA ARG A 397 4.66 18.04 -16.09
C ARG A 397 3.64 17.30 -16.96
N ASP A 398 2.94 16.33 -16.40
CA ASP A 398 2.04 15.46 -17.14
C ASP A 398 0.57 15.95 -17.12
N ALA A 399 0.33 17.21 -16.71
CA ALA A 399 -0.97 17.86 -16.77
C ALA A 399 -1.64 17.76 -18.17
N PRO A 400 -0.95 17.92 -19.32
CA PRO A 400 -1.55 17.76 -20.63
C PRO A 400 -2.05 16.33 -20.93
N LEU A 401 -1.41 15.31 -20.36
CA LEU A 401 -1.84 13.91 -20.51
C LEU A 401 -3.12 13.64 -19.73
N ILE A 402 -3.22 14.21 -18.52
CA ILE A 402 -4.43 14.12 -17.68
C ILE A 402 -5.57 14.89 -18.35
N GLU A 403 -5.29 16.08 -18.89
CA GLU A 403 -6.28 16.89 -19.64
C GLU A 403 -6.86 16.10 -20.80
N ALA A 404 -6.00 15.46 -21.62
CA ALA A 404 -6.43 14.64 -22.74
C ALA A 404 -7.35 13.48 -22.31
N ALA A 405 -7.02 12.78 -21.22
CA ALA A 405 -7.84 11.69 -20.66
C ALA A 405 -9.18 12.18 -20.11
N LEU A 406 -9.24 13.42 -19.60
CA LEU A 406 -10.45 13.99 -18.99
C LEU A 406 -11.28 14.85 -19.95
N ALA A 407 -10.82 15.15 -21.17
CA ALA A 407 -11.47 16.06 -22.11
C ALA A 407 -12.94 15.71 -22.39
N ALA A 408 -13.26 14.41 -22.44
CA ALA A 408 -14.63 13.92 -22.71
C ALA A 408 -15.56 13.92 -21.48
N THR A 409 -15.08 14.32 -20.29
CA THR A 409 -15.88 14.28 -19.06
C THR A 409 -16.90 15.40 -18.95
N GLY A 410 -16.67 16.53 -19.64
CA GLY A 410 -17.47 17.75 -19.53
C GLY A 410 -17.26 18.54 -18.23
N VAL A 411 -16.30 18.12 -17.39
CA VAL A 411 -15.92 18.83 -16.16
C VAL A 411 -14.95 19.96 -16.51
N THR A 412 -15.06 21.10 -15.82
CA THR A 412 -14.15 22.24 -16.03
C THR A 412 -12.73 21.85 -15.64
N LEU A 413 -11.78 21.97 -16.59
CA LEU A 413 -10.36 21.78 -16.39
C LEU A 413 -9.65 23.15 -16.36
N MET A 414 -8.77 23.36 -15.39
CA MET A 414 -8.00 24.59 -15.23
C MET A 414 -6.54 24.24 -15.00
N HIS A 415 -5.62 25.07 -15.46
CA HIS A 415 -4.19 24.89 -15.26
C HIS A 415 -3.65 25.87 -14.23
N ALA A 416 -2.70 25.43 -13.41
CA ALA A 416 -1.97 26.25 -12.45
C ALA A 416 -0.47 25.99 -12.58
N GLY A 417 0.33 27.04 -12.53
CA GLY A 417 1.79 26.98 -12.56
C GLY A 417 2.42 26.72 -11.20
N SER A 418 1.64 26.83 -10.11
CA SER A 418 2.10 26.62 -8.74
C SER A 418 0.99 26.02 -7.87
N MET A 419 1.37 25.47 -6.71
CA MET A 419 0.38 24.98 -5.73
C MET A 419 -0.48 26.10 -5.14
N HIS A 420 0.08 27.29 -4.90
CA HIS A 420 -0.68 28.44 -4.43
C HIS A 420 -1.76 28.84 -5.42
N GLU A 421 -1.41 28.96 -6.70
CA GLU A 421 -2.37 29.24 -7.76
C GLU A 421 -3.43 28.12 -7.85
N ALA A 422 -3.03 26.86 -7.73
CA ALA A 422 -3.95 25.74 -7.76
C ALA A 422 -4.99 25.79 -6.65
N VAL A 423 -4.56 26.12 -5.43
CA VAL A 423 -5.44 26.24 -4.26
C VAL A 423 -6.37 27.44 -4.43
N GLN A 424 -5.90 28.60 -4.92
CA GLN A 424 -6.74 29.76 -5.21
C GLN A 424 -7.80 29.46 -6.30
N LEU A 425 -7.42 28.80 -7.39
CA LEU A 425 -8.36 28.38 -8.42
C LEU A 425 -9.39 27.39 -7.90
N ALA A 426 -8.97 26.45 -7.05
CA ALA A 426 -9.85 25.49 -6.42
C ALA A 426 -10.85 26.16 -5.48
N ALA A 427 -10.38 27.08 -4.64
CA ALA A 427 -11.22 27.86 -3.71
C ALA A 427 -12.31 28.67 -4.44
N ARG A 428 -11.95 29.33 -5.57
CA ARG A 428 -12.92 30.10 -6.39
C ARG A 428 -13.98 29.23 -7.06
N ARG A 429 -13.73 27.94 -7.22
CA ARG A 429 -14.65 27.00 -7.88
C ARG A 429 -15.46 26.18 -6.90
N ALA A 430 -14.99 26.01 -5.67
CA ALA A 430 -15.71 25.33 -4.62
C ALA A 430 -16.92 26.16 -4.16
N HIS A 431 -17.99 25.47 -3.81
CA HIS A 431 -19.18 26.07 -3.19
C HIS A 431 -19.29 25.56 -1.74
N PRO A 432 -20.00 26.27 -0.85
CA PRO A 432 -20.28 25.80 0.50
C PRO A 432 -20.78 24.34 0.49
N GLY A 433 -20.21 23.50 1.35
CA GLY A 433 -20.48 22.06 1.43
C GLY A 433 -19.64 21.19 0.48
N ASP A 434 -18.84 21.77 -0.41
CA ASP A 434 -17.90 21.03 -1.25
C ASP A 434 -16.62 20.65 -0.50
N ALA A 435 -15.80 19.82 -1.13
CA ALA A 435 -14.42 19.55 -0.72
C ALA A 435 -13.41 20.01 -1.76
N VAL A 436 -12.26 20.51 -1.32
CA VAL A 436 -11.05 20.67 -2.14
C VAL A 436 -10.09 19.55 -1.77
N LEU A 437 -9.70 18.74 -2.75
CA LEU A 437 -8.87 17.55 -2.55
C LEU A 437 -7.57 17.70 -3.35
N LEU A 438 -6.43 17.69 -2.66
CA LEU A 438 -5.14 17.42 -3.30
C LEU A 438 -4.93 15.91 -3.35
N SER A 439 -5.23 15.25 -4.49
CA SER A 439 -4.94 13.83 -4.71
C SER A 439 -4.35 13.67 -6.12
N PRO A 440 -3.04 13.83 -6.25
CA PRO A 440 -2.40 14.22 -7.51
C PRO A 440 -2.34 13.12 -8.58
N ALA A 441 -2.58 11.86 -8.28
CA ALA A 441 -2.40 10.71 -9.16
C ALA A 441 -0.95 10.50 -9.66
N CYS A 442 -0.03 11.41 -9.32
CA CYS A 442 1.32 11.51 -9.86
C CYS A 442 2.37 11.63 -8.75
N ALA A 443 3.60 11.23 -9.05
CA ALA A 443 4.74 11.56 -8.21
C ALA A 443 4.99 13.07 -8.20
N SER A 444 5.77 13.55 -7.22
CA SER A 444 5.93 14.98 -6.94
C SER A 444 7.26 15.57 -7.42
N PHE A 445 8.15 14.76 -8.02
CA PHE A 445 9.55 15.14 -8.22
C PHE A 445 9.78 16.20 -9.32
N ASP A 446 8.79 16.49 -10.13
CA ASP A 446 8.83 17.55 -11.16
C ASP A 446 8.70 18.95 -10.57
N MET A 447 7.93 19.12 -9.47
CA MET A 447 7.69 20.43 -8.85
C MET A 447 8.16 20.50 -7.38
N PHE A 448 8.32 19.37 -6.69
CA PHE A 448 8.61 19.31 -5.25
C PHE A 448 9.72 18.31 -4.95
N LYS A 449 10.39 18.46 -3.81
CA LYS A 449 11.46 17.54 -3.37
C LYS A 449 10.94 16.11 -3.15
N ASN A 450 9.74 15.99 -2.62
CA ASN A 450 9.04 14.74 -2.32
C ASN A 450 7.57 15.03 -2.00
N TYR A 451 6.74 14.00 -1.77
CA TYR A 451 5.32 14.18 -1.45
C TYR A 451 5.07 14.91 -0.11
N PRO A 452 5.86 14.76 0.98
CA PRO A 452 5.69 15.56 2.18
C PRO A 452 5.93 17.06 1.94
N HIS A 453 6.90 17.41 1.08
CA HIS A 453 7.11 18.79 0.67
C HIS A 453 5.91 19.32 -0.13
N ARG A 454 5.34 18.53 -1.04
CA ARG A 454 4.09 18.91 -1.74
C ARG A 454 2.95 19.17 -0.76
N ALA A 455 2.79 18.30 0.25
CA ALA A 455 1.81 18.45 1.30
C ALA A 455 2.02 19.73 2.13
N ALA A 456 3.25 20.04 2.51
CA ALA A 456 3.58 21.25 3.25
C ALA A 456 3.21 22.51 2.45
N VAL A 457 3.58 22.57 1.17
CA VAL A 457 3.25 23.72 0.30
C VAL A 457 1.73 23.84 0.09
N PHE A 458 1.00 22.72 0.00
CA PHE A 458 -0.46 22.74 -0.07
C PHE A 458 -1.06 23.33 1.21
N ARG A 459 -0.61 22.89 2.40
CA ARG A 459 -1.09 23.41 3.69
C ARG A 459 -0.80 24.90 3.86
N GLU A 460 0.40 25.34 3.46
CA GLU A 460 0.76 26.77 3.45
C GLU A 460 -0.16 27.56 2.52
N ALA A 461 -0.46 27.04 1.34
CA ALA A 461 -1.37 27.70 0.40
C ALA A 461 -2.81 27.77 0.91
N VAL A 462 -3.29 26.72 1.61
CA VAL A 462 -4.61 26.72 2.24
C VAL A 462 -4.65 27.72 3.41
N GLN A 463 -3.61 27.76 4.24
CA GLN A 463 -3.53 28.71 5.34
C GLN A 463 -3.50 30.15 4.85
N ALA A 464 -2.82 30.42 3.73
CA ALA A 464 -2.81 31.77 3.13
C ALA A 464 -4.22 32.23 2.70
N LEU A 465 -5.15 31.33 2.36
CA LEU A 465 -6.55 31.69 2.10
C LEU A 465 -7.31 32.10 3.36
N GLU A 466 -6.96 31.58 4.53
CA GLU A 466 -7.56 32.02 5.82
C GLU A 466 -7.12 33.44 6.18
N ASP A 467 -5.86 33.78 5.84
CA ASP A 467 -5.24 35.06 6.19
C ASP A 467 -5.57 36.17 5.18
N GLU A 468 -6.14 35.89 4.00
CA GLU A 468 -6.56 36.88 3.03
C GLU A 468 -7.70 37.74 3.62
N PRO A 469 -7.58 39.12 3.64
CA PRO A 469 -8.64 39.98 4.13
C PRO A 469 -9.89 39.77 3.26
N ARG A 470 -10.96 39.31 3.89
CA ARG A 470 -12.24 39.11 3.21
C ARG A 470 -12.83 40.49 2.94
N ASP A 471 -12.88 40.84 1.68
CA ASP A 471 -13.65 42.01 1.22
C ASP A 471 -15.15 41.65 1.31
N PHE A 472 -15.71 41.79 2.50
CA PHE A 472 -17.15 41.79 2.67
C PHE A 472 -17.65 43.09 2.01
N GLY A 473 -17.88 43.04 0.67
CA GLY A 473 -18.46 44.14 -0.06
C GLY A 473 -19.60 44.78 0.78
N GLU A 474 -19.42 46.03 1.17
CA GLU A 474 -20.48 46.79 1.86
C GLU A 474 -21.78 46.62 1.04
N PRO A 475 -22.92 46.34 1.70
CA PRO A 475 -24.18 46.31 0.98
C PRO A 475 -24.39 47.67 0.37
N ASP A 476 -24.54 47.70 -0.95
CA ASP A 476 -24.81 48.92 -1.74
C ASP A 476 -26.02 49.68 -1.13
N SER A 477 -25.71 50.66 -0.29
CA SER A 477 -26.68 51.50 0.36
C SER A 477 -27.09 52.66 -0.55
N THR A 478 -27.54 52.35 -1.78
CA THR A 478 -28.13 53.31 -2.69
C THR A 478 -29.62 52.99 -2.94
N GLU A 479 -30.44 53.02 -1.89
CA GLU A 479 -31.83 53.40 -2.02
C GLU A 479 -32.03 54.76 -1.33
N GLY A 480 -31.87 55.81 -2.11
CA GLY A 480 -32.29 57.16 -1.74
C GLY A 480 -33.82 57.23 -1.70
N PRO A 481 -34.41 58.07 -0.80
CA PRO A 481 -35.84 58.10 -0.64
C PRO A 481 -36.51 58.73 -1.86
N ALA A 482 -37.44 57.99 -2.45
CA ALA A 482 -38.36 58.54 -3.45
C ALA A 482 -39.34 59.53 -2.73
N SER A 483 -39.29 60.77 -3.15
CA SER A 483 -40.25 61.83 -2.82
C SER A 483 -41.53 61.70 -3.64
#